data_d136cc7b36594259724c5005cddfe9b5
#
_entry.id   d136cc7b36594259724c5005cddfe9b5
#
_cell.length_a   1.000
_cell.length_b   1.000
_cell.length_c   1.000
_cell.angle_alpha   90.00
_cell.angle_beta   90.00
_cell.angle_gamma   90.00
#
_symmetry.space_group_name_H-M   'P 1'
#
loop_
_entity.id
_entity.type
_entity.pdbx_description
1 polymer ?
#
loop_
_entity_poly.entity_id
_entity_poly.type
_entity_poly.pdbx_seq_one_letter_code
_entity_poly.pdbx_strand_id
1 'polypeptide(L)'
;FTTGLTEQDKKPARGEKYLKYQGKYYTLSEKRIPYQRDKTQDSRNRFWILTLFAIAMELEQKSQIQPEDVIQVELPIGLPPKHFAELCERYERYFKGDGKVQELCFNDKVYPLCIQNVMAFPQDYAAMMTRMMEIREIPKVVGIDIGGFTSDYLLMRSGRPDMDYCDSLEKGVITMYNDIISSINSEYDMLLEEADIDSIIKGKTQYYEEAVVQAVETMVQNFVTDLLNSIRERGIDTKSTYT
;
A
#
# COMPACT_ATOMS: atom_id res chain seq x y z
N PHE A 1 4.49 7.77 3.49
CA PHE A 1 3.94 7.12 4.69
C PHE A 1 4.64 5.79 4.90
N THR A 2 5.37 5.64 5.99
CA THR A 2 6.07 4.39 6.31
C THR A 2 5.09 3.37 6.90
N THR A 3 5.31 2.10 6.64
CA THR A 3 4.46 1.00 7.14
C THR A 3 5.00 0.37 8.42
N GLY A 4 6.08 0.92 8.97
CA GLY A 4 6.66 0.47 10.23
C GLY A 4 5.96 1.09 11.43
N LEU A 5 5.88 0.32 12.50
CA LEU A 5 5.26 0.74 13.76
C LEU A 5 6.12 0.30 14.94
N THR A 6 6.49 1.24 15.79
CA THR A 6 7.18 0.97 17.05
C THR A 6 6.21 1.18 18.21
N GLU A 7 6.15 0.21 19.12
CA GLU A 7 5.33 0.22 20.33
C GLU A 7 6.23 0.46 21.53
N GLN A 8 5.81 1.34 22.46
CA GLN A 8 6.56 1.65 23.70
C GLN A 8 5.61 2.05 24.82
N ASP A 9 6.07 1.80 26.07
CA ASP A 9 5.28 2.11 27.28
C ASP A 9 5.42 3.57 27.74
N LYS A 10 6.47 4.26 27.28
CA LYS A 10 6.75 5.65 27.64
C LYS A 10 6.45 6.58 26.47
N LYS A 11 6.03 7.80 26.83
CA LYS A 11 5.81 8.86 25.84
C LYS A 11 7.10 9.12 25.04
N PRO A 12 7.01 9.20 23.69
CA PRO A 12 8.14 9.49 22.81
C PRO A 12 8.81 10.84 23.12
N ALA A 13 10.01 11.00 22.59
CA ALA A 13 10.78 12.24 22.73
C ALA A 13 10.04 13.42 22.08
N ARG A 14 10.38 14.64 22.55
CA ARG A 14 9.78 15.86 22.01
C ARG A 14 10.11 16.01 20.51
N GLY A 15 9.07 16.17 19.69
CA GLY A 15 9.19 16.33 18.24
C GLY A 15 8.84 15.08 17.43
N GLU A 16 8.77 13.91 18.04
CA GLU A 16 8.23 12.72 17.39
C GLU A 16 6.70 12.73 17.39
N LYS A 17 6.10 12.41 16.24
CA LYS A 17 4.65 12.21 16.15
C LYS A 17 4.28 10.84 16.72
N TYR A 18 3.28 10.82 17.59
CA TYR A 18 2.85 9.59 18.23
C TYR A 18 1.34 9.50 18.39
N LEU A 19 0.87 8.27 18.44
CA LEU A 19 -0.49 7.89 18.78
C LEU A 19 -0.49 7.19 20.14
N LYS A 20 -1.42 7.53 21.02
CA LYS A 20 -1.65 6.77 22.26
C LYS A 20 -2.91 5.92 22.08
N TYR A 21 -2.77 4.61 22.22
CA TYR A 21 -3.85 3.66 22.10
C TYR A 21 -3.73 2.56 23.14
N GLN A 22 -4.82 2.29 23.87
CA GLN A 22 -4.86 1.28 24.95
C GLN A 22 -3.71 1.37 25.95
N GLY A 23 -3.35 2.58 26.36
CA GLY A 23 -2.31 2.84 27.36
C GLY A 23 -0.88 2.81 26.85
N LYS A 24 -0.66 2.43 25.58
CA LYS A 24 0.67 2.39 24.94
C LYS A 24 0.84 3.54 23.96
N TYR A 25 2.10 3.84 23.67
CA TYR A 25 2.48 4.84 22.67
C TYR A 25 3.03 4.16 21.44
N TYR A 26 2.65 4.68 20.28
CA TYR A 26 3.08 4.17 18.98
C TYR A 26 3.69 5.30 18.17
N THR A 27 4.77 5.01 17.47
CA THR A 27 5.42 5.90 16.50
C THR A 27 5.58 5.19 15.17
N LEU A 28 5.57 5.96 14.08
CA LEU A 28 5.89 5.41 12.77
C LEU A 28 7.39 5.14 12.68
N SER A 29 7.77 4.07 12.01
CA SER A 29 9.18 3.69 11.79
C SER A 29 9.41 3.23 10.36
N GLU A 30 10.65 3.21 9.92
CA GLU A 30 11.04 2.73 8.59
C GLU A 30 11.03 1.20 8.51
N LYS A 31 11.03 0.50 9.65
CA LYS A 31 10.99 -0.95 9.69
C LYS A 31 9.64 -1.47 9.21
N ARG A 32 9.62 -2.07 8.03
CA ARG A 32 8.38 -2.60 7.42
C ARG A 32 7.70 -3.66 8.27
N ILE A 33 6.37 -3.61 8.33
CA ILE A 33 5.57 -4.70 8.87
C ILE A 33 5.65 -5.87 7.87
N PRO A 34 5.91 -7.11 8.34
CA PRO A 34 5.91 -8.27 7.47
C PRO A 34 4.59 -8.41 6.70
N TYR A 35 4.67 -8.93 5.48
CA TYR A 35 3.49 -9.21 4.68
C TYR A 35 2.52 -10.13 5.43
N GLN A 36 1.25 -9.76 5.39
CA GLN A 36 0.16 -10.55 5.97
C GLN A 36 -1.05 -10.47 5.04
N ARG A 37 -1.48 -11.64 4.54
CA ARG A 37 -2.63 -11.75 3.62
C ARG A 37 -3.91 -11.22 4.27
N ASP A 38 -4.23 -11.70 5.46
CA ASP A 38 -5.39 -11.25 6.24
C ASP A 38 -4.94 -10.37 7.40
N LYS A 39 -5.00 -9.06 7.18
CA LYS A 39 -4.58 -8.04 8.14
C LYS A 39 -5.46 -8.00 9.40
N THR A 40 -6.68 -8.57 9.35
CA THR A 40 -7.60 -8.63 10.51
C THR A 40 -7.15 -9.64 11.55
N GLN A 41 -6.25 -10.57 11.19
CA GLN A 41 -5.69 -11.57 12.09
C GLN A 41 -4.40 -11.12 12.79
N ASP A 42 -4.01 -9.85 12.63
CA ASP A 42 -2.84 -9.32 13.33
C ASP A 42 -3.14 -9.12 14.83
N SER A 43 -2.59 -10.00 15.65
CA SER A 43 -2.77 -9.98 17.11
C SER A 43 -2.31 -8.68 17.79
N ARG A 44 -1.49 -7.87 17.12
CA ARG A 44 -1.00 -6.58 17.61
C ARG A 44 -1.81 -5.39 17.11
N ASN A 45 -2.86 -5.62 16.35
CA ASN A 45 -3.70 -4.58 15.74
C ASN A 45 -2.93 -3.50 14.97
N ARG A 46 -1.76 -3.85 14.39
CA ARG A 46 -0.87 -2.87 13.74
C ARG A 46 -1.55 -2.14 12.59
N PHE A 47 -2.34 -2.84 11.79
CA PHE A 47 -3.06 -2.24 10.66
C PHE A 47 -4.16 -1.28 11.12
N TRP A 48 -4.84 -1.61 12.22
CA TRP A 48 -5.77 -0.69 12.86
C TRP A 48 -5.07 0.56 13.37
N ILE A 49 -3.94 0.41 14.07
CA ILE A 49 -3.16 1.53 14.61
C ILE A 49 -2.62 2.41 13.48
N LEU A 50 -2.13 1.83 12.36
CA LEU A 50 -1.72 2.58 11.18
C LEU A 50 -2.89 3.37 10.56
N THR A 51 -4.09 2.79 10.54
CA THR A 51 -5.29 3.49 10.07
C THR A 51 -5.63 4.68 10.98
N LEU A 52 -5.55 4.51 12.29
CA LEU A 52 -5.72 5.62 13.24
C LEU A 52 -4.65 6.70 13.05
N PHE A 53 -3.40 6.34 12.75
CA PHE A 53 -2.37 7.32 12.38
C PHE A 53 -2.75 8.10 11.12
N ALA A 54 -3.20 7.43 10.08
CA ALA A 54 -3.60 8.09 8.84
C ALA A 54 -4.76 9.09 9.08
N ILE A 55 -5.78 8.67 9.83
CA ILE A 55 -6.89 9.55 10.24
C ILE A 55 -6.37 10.74 11.05
N ALA A 56 -5.53 10.50 12.06
CA ALA A 56 -5.02 11.55 12.93
C ALA A 56 -4.16 12.58 12.17
N MET A 57 -3.33 12.13 11.25
CA MET A 57 -2.51 13.03 10.42
C MET A 57 -3.36 13.90 9.48
N GLU A 58 -4.45 13.35 8.95
CA GLU A 58 -5.41 14.11 8.16
C GLU A 58 -6.15 15.15 9.00
N LEU A 59 -6.57 14.77 10.22
CA LEU A 59 -7.23 15.67 11.16
C LEU A 59 -6.32 16.79 11.63
N GLU A 60 -5.04 16.53 11.84
CA GLU A 60 -4.05 17.54 12.23
C GLU A 60 -3.90 18.64 11.17
N GLN A 61 -4.12 18.34 9.90
CA GLN A 61 -4.06 19.31 8.81
C GLN A 61 -5.34 20.17 8.70
N LYS A 62 -6.47 19.70 9.26
CA LYS A 62 -7.76 20.41 9.24
C LYS A 62 -7.86 21.36 10.42
N SER A 63 -7.63 22.64 10.20
CA SER A 63 -7.61 23.70 11.23
C SER A 63 -8.97 24.08 11.84
N GLN A 64 -10.09 23.46 11.41
CA GLN A 64 -11.45 23.85 11.81
C GLN A 64 -12.13 22.87 12.78
N ILE A 65 -11.44 21.86 13.27
CA ILE A 65 -12.06 20.87 14.17
C ILE A 65 -12.03 21.41 15.60
N GLN A 66 -13.20 21.59 16.21
CA GLN A 66 -13.30 21.93 17.62
C GLN A 66 -13.07 20.66 18.47
N PRO A 67 -12.42 20.77 19.64
CA PRO A 67 -12.11 19.60 20.49
C PRO A 67 -13.35 18.82 20.98
N GLU A 68 -14.52 19.44 20.94
CA GLU A 68 -15.78 18.89 21.47
C GLU A 68 -16.60 18.18 20.37
N ASP A 69 -16.24 18.37 19.09
CA ASP A 69 -16.96 17.77 17.97
C ASP A 69 -16.65 16.29 17.83
N VAL A 70 -17.68 15.45 17.81
CA VAL A 70 -17.51 14.04 17.45
C VAL A 70 -17.24 13.95 15.95
N ILE A 71 -16.03 13.52 15.61
CA ILE A 71 -15.60 13.38 14.22
C ILE A 71 -16.17 12.09 13.66
N GLN A 72 -17.06 12.24 12.70
CA GLN A 72 -17.64 11.12 11.97
C GLN A 72 -16.77 10.80 10.76
N VAL A 73 -16.32 9.53 10.65
CA VAL A 73 -15.46 9.07 9.58
C VAL A 73 -16.17 8.04 8.73
N GLU A 74 -16.24 8.28 7.44
CA GLU A 74 -16.46 7.27 6.43
C GLU A 74 -15.11 6.78 5.93
N LEU A 75 -14.85 5.48 6.07
CA LEU A 75 -13.55 4.88 5.83
C LEU A 75 -13.59 3.97 4.61
N PRO A 76 -13.18 4.43 3.41
CA PRO A 76 -12.91 3.54 2.31
C PRO A 76 -11.59 2.79 2.55
N ILE A 77 -11.60 1.48 2.32
CA ILE A 77 -10.42 0.62 2.47
C ILE A 77 -10.15 -0.17 1.20
N GLY A 78 -8.88 -0.35 0.86
CA GLY A 78 -8.43 -1.13 -0.28
C GLY A 78 -8.12 -2.57 0.09
N LEU A 79 -8.58 -3.51 -0.73
CA LEU A 79 -8.28 -4.93 -0.64
C LEU A 79 -7.71 -5.43 -1.96
N PRO A 80 -6.71 -6.34 -1.94
CA PRO A 80 -6.27 -7.00 -3.16
C PRO A 80 -7.45 -7.64 -3.90
N PRO A 81 -7.58 -7.45 -5.22
CA PRO A 81 -8.72 -7.95 -6.00
C PRO A 81 -8.96 -9.45 -5.81
N LYS A 82 -7.91 -10.23 -5.80
CA LYS A 82 -7.95 -11.70 -5.58
C LYS A 82 -8.68 -12.13 -4.31
N HIS A 83 -8.58 -11.34 -3.25
CA HIS A 83 -9.13 -11.68 -1.94
C HIS A 83 -10.37 -10.88 -1.58
N PHE A 84 -10.82 -10.03 -2.49
CA PHE A 84 -11.91 -9.09 -2.22
C PHE A 84 -13.18 -9.80 -1.78
N ALA A 85 -13.68 -10.75 -2.54
CA ALA A 85 -14.93 -11.45 -2.24
C ALA A 85 -14.89 -12.23 -0.92
N GLU A 86 -13.72 -12.78 -0.56
CA GLU A 86 -13.54 -13.56 0.67
C GLU A 86 -13.43 -12.68 1.92
N LEU A 87 -12.79 -11.51 1.79
CA LEU A 87 -12.34 -10.72 2.94
C LEU A 87 -13.12 -9.41 3.15
N CYS A 88 -13.87 -8.91 2.17
CA CYS A 88 -14.48 -7.57 2.25
C CYS A 88 -15.33 -7.37 3.51
N GLU A 89 -16.29 -8.25 3.80
CA GLU A 89 -17.15 -8.13 4.99
C GLU A 89 -16.38 -8.21 6.31
N ARG A 90 -15.31 -9.03 6.35
CA ARG A 90 -14.47 -9.17 7.54
C ARG A 90 -13.67 -7.90 7.80
N TYR A 91 -13.10 -7.31 6.75
CA TYR A 91 -12.36 -6.06 6.84
C TYR A 91 -13.27 -4.91 7.22
N GLU A 92 -14.44 -4.79 6.62
CA GLU A 92 -15.42 -3.76 6.98
C GLU A 92 -15.79 -3.83 8.46
N ARG A 93 -16.08 -5.03 8.98
CA ARG A 93 -16.36 -5.24 10.41
C ARG A 93 -15.16 -4.92 11.30
N TYR A 94 -13.97 -5.32 10.90
CA TYR A 94 -12.74 -5.08 11.67
C TYR A 94 -12.46 -3.58 11.82
N PHE A 95 -12.54 -2.82 10.74
CA PHE A 95 -12.28 -1.38 10.77
C PHE A 95 -13.47 -0.55 11.28
N LYS A 96 -14.68 -1.07 11.27
CA LYS A 96 -15.84 -0.41 11.87
C LYS A 96 -15.85 -0.53 13.39
N GLY A 97 -15.31 -1.63 13.91
CA GLY A 97 -15.32 -1.93 15.33
C GLY A 97 -16.74 -2.07 15.87
N ASP A 98 -16.99 -1.50 17.05
CA ASP A 98 -18.33 -1.49 17.68
C ASP A 98 -19.20 -0.28 17.28
N GLY A 99 -18.68 0.59 16.41
CA GLY A 99 -19.38 1.81 15.94
C GLY A 99 -19.58 2.89 17.00
N LYS A 100 -18.93 2.76 18.15
CA LYS A 100 -19.01 3.76 19.22
C LYS A 100 -17.96 4.85 19.05
N VAL A 101 -18.22 5.97 19.74
CA VAL A 101 -17.23 7.04 19.85
C VAL A 101 -16.04 6.55 20.68
N GLN A 102 -14.84 6.67 20.12
CA GLN A 102 -13.59 6.36 20.76
C GLN A 102 -12.67 7.59 20.79
N GLU A 103 -11.84 7.69 21.82
CA GLU A 103 -10.87 8.76 21.93
C GLU A 103 -9.60 8.41 21.13
N LEU A 104 -9.32 9.19 20.09
CA LEU A 104 -8.07 9.15 19.34
C LEU A 104 -7.12 10.19 19.91
N CYS A 105 -6.11 9.75 20.66
CA CYS A 105 -5.10 10.64 21.23
C CYS A 105 -3.85 10.68 20.33
N PHE A 106 -3.61 11.84 19.70
CA PHE A 106 -2.49 12.07 18.79
C PHE A 106 -1.75 13.35 19.16
N ASN A 107 -0.47 13.27 19.44
CA ASN A 107 0.38 14.40 19.86
C ASN A 107 -0.24 15.22 21.01
N ASP A 108 -0.74 14.55 22.06
CA ASP A 108 -1.47 15.15 23.20
C ASP A 108 -2.83 15.77 22.86
N LYS A 109 -3.27 15.78 21.61
CA LYS A 109 -4.63 16.19 21.23
C LYS A 109 -5.54 14.99 21.25
N VAL A 110 -6.73 15.16 21.79
CA VAL A 110 -7.77 14.13 21.82
C VAL A 110 -8.85 14.48 20.81
N TYR A 111 -9.15 13.52 19.95
CA TYR A 111 -10.22 13.65 18.96
C TYR A 111 -11.29 12.59 19.25
N PRO A 112 -12.52 12.97 19.61
CA PRO A 112 -13.62 12.03 19.69
C PRO A 112 -13.97 11.53 18.27
N LEU A 113 -13.71 10.26 18.00
CA LEU A 113 -13.81 9.65 16.68
C LEU A 113 -14.90 8.59 16.66
N CYS A 114 -15.75 8.61 15.64
CA CYS A 114 -16.71 7.55 15.36
C CYS A 114 -16.59 7.11 13.90
N ILE A 115 -16.26 5.83 13.65
CA ILE A 115 -16.27 5.27 12.30
C ILE A 115 -17.71 4.85 12.00
N GLN A 116 -18.39 5.67 11.21
CA GLN A 116 -19.79 5.50 10.86
C GLN A 116 -19.97 4.37 9.86
N ASN A 117 -19.16 4.36 8.83
CA ASN A 117 -19.22 3.40 7.76
C ASN A 117 -17.83 3.02 7.27
N VAL A 118 -17.69 1.77 6.87
CA VAL A 118 -16.49 1.25 6.22
C VAL A 118 -16.92 0.60 4.91
N MET A 119 -16.24 0.95 3.83
CA MET A 119 -16.52 0.42 2.49
C MET A 119 -15.24 -0.17 1.91
N ALA A 120 -15.26 -1.44 1.62
CA ALA A 120 -14.15 -2.11 0.95
C ALA A 120 -14.24 -1.98 -0.57
N PHE A 121 -13.10 -1.70 -1.20
CA PHE A 121 -12.95 -1.64 -2.65
C PHE A 121 -11.76 -2.48 -3.10
N PRO A 122 -11.79 -3.07 -4.29
CA PRO A 122 -10.58 -3.57 -4.92
C PRO A 122 -9.56 -2.43 -5.07
N GLN A 123 -8.28 -2.66 -4.74
CA GLN A 123 -7.26 -1.61 -4.70
C GLN A 123 -7.15 -0.85 -6.03
N ASP A 124 -7.00 -1.56 -7.14
CA ASP A 124 -6.87 -0.96 -8.47
C ASP A 124 -8.11 -0.18 -8.89
N TYR A 125 -9.30 -0.63 -8.48
CA TYR A 125 -10.55 0.04 -8.83
C TYR A 125 -10.58 1.47 -8.33
N ALA A 126 -10.19 1.72 -7.09
CA ALA A 126 -10.17 3.07 -6.51
C ALA A 126 -9.21 4.00 -7.27
N ALA A 127 -8.04 3.50 -7.66
CA ALA A 127 -7.08 4.25 -8.47
C ALA A 127 -7.65 4.57 -9.87
N MET A 128 -8.25 3.58 -10.53
CA MET A 128 -8.86 3.76 -11.86
C MET A 128 -10.04 4.74 -11.84
N MET A 129 -10.81 4.81 -10.74
CA MET A 129 -11.92 5.75 -10.60
C MET A 129 -11.46 7.21 -10.65
N THR A 130 -10.24 7.52 -10.22
CA THR A 130 -9.70 8.90 -10.33
C THR A 130 -9.50 9.33 -11.78
N ARG A 131 -9.37 8.38 -12.70
CA ARG A 131 -9.18 8.60 -14.14
C ARG A 131 -10.41 8.20 -14.97
N MET A 132 -11.55 7.98 -14.33
CA MET A 132 -12.75 7.44 -14.99
C MET A 132 -13.20 8.28 -16.19
N MET A 133 -13.08 9.61 -16.12
CA MET A 133 -13.44 10.50 -17.23
C MET A 133 -12.60 10.24 -18.51
N GLU A 134 -11.39 9.73 -18.34
CA GLU A 134 -10.46 9.44 -19.45
C GLU A 134 -10.65 8.02 -19.98
N ILE A 135 -10.94 7.06 -19.10
CA ILE A 135 -10.91 5.63 -19.44
C ILE A 135 -12.27 5.02 -19.75
N ARG A 136 -13.40 5.63 -19.37
CA ARG A 136 -14.74 5.05 -19.46
C ARG A 136 -15.17 4.69 -20.90
N GLU A 137 -14.68 5.44 -21.88
CA GLU A 137 -15.00 5.24 -23.30
C GLU A 137 -14.04 4.22 -23.96
N ILE A 138 -12.99 3.82 -23.26
CA ILE A 138 -12.03 2.84 -23.78
C ILE A 138 -12.58 1.43 -23.58
N PRO A 139 -12.66 0.60 -24.64
CA PRO A 139 -13.28 -0.71 -24.55
C PRO A 139 -12.63 -1.64 -23.52
N LYS A 140 -11.30 -1.59 -23.39
CA LYS A 140 -10.54 -2.41 -22.44
C LYS A 140 -9.41 -1.58 -21.83
N VAL A 141 -9.38 -1.51 -20.50
CA VAL A 141 -8.33 -0.86 -19.71
C VAL A 141 -7.91 -1.82 -18.62
N VAL A 142 -6.61 -2.05 -18.45
CA VAL A 142 -6.09 -2.77 -17.30
C VAL A 142 -5.37 -1.80 -16.36
N GLY A 143 -5.77 -1.79 -15.09
CA GLY A 143 -5.01 -1.18 -14.01
C GLY A 143 -4.03 -2.20 -13.46
N ILE A 144 -2.79 -1.78 -13.22
CA ILE A 144 -1.75 -2.60 -12.60
C ILE A 144 -1.18 -1.80 -11.42
N ASP A 145 -1.36 -2.33 -10.22
CA ASP A 145 -0.78 -1.78 -8.97
C ASP A 145 0.43 -2.62 -8.56
N ILE A 146 1.62 -2.07 -8.73
CA ILE A 146 2.86 -2.74 -8.36
C ILE A 146 3.22 -2.38 -6.91
N GLY A 147 2.76 -3.23 -5.99
CA GLY A 147 3.02 -3.10 -4.56
C GLY A 147 4.39 -3.63 -4.14
N GLY A 148 4.64 -3.65 -2.83
CA GLY A 148 5.91 -4.13 -2.29
C GLY A 148 6.12 -5.64 -2.49
N PHE A 149 5.11 -6.46 -2.20
CA PHE A 149 5.18 -7.92 -2.27
C PHE A 149 4.36 -8.53 -3.39
N THR A 150 3.29 -7.83 -3.81
CA THR A 150 2.37 -8.27 -4.85
C THR A 150 2.22 -7.21 -5.92
N SER A 151 1.87 -7.64 -7.13
CA SER A 151 1.30 -6.79 -8.16
C SER A 151 -0.14 -7.23 -8.39
N ASP A 152 -1.04 -6.30 -8.18
CA ASP A 152 -2.46 -6.49 -8.38
C ASP A 152 -2.86 -5.96 -9.75
N TYR A 153 -3.84 -6.58 -10.40
CA TYR A 153 -4.38 -6.06 -11.63
C TYR A 153 -5.89 -6.26 -11.72
N LEU A 154 -6.55 -5.32 -12.40
CA LEU A 154 -7.98 -5.33 -12.67
C LEU A 154 -8.25 -4.89 -14.11
N LEU A 155 -8.99 -5.72 -14.87
CA LEU A 155 -9.48 -5.35 -16.18
C LEU A 155 -10.81 -4.58 -16.05
N MET A 156 -10.89 -3.45 -16.75
CA MET A 156 -12.15 -2.74 -16.96
C MET A 156 -12.61 -2.88 -18.41
N ARG A 157 -13.91 -3.09 -18.61
CA ARG A 157 -14.55 -3.10 -19.92
C ARG A 157 -15.60 -1.99 -19.99
N SER A 158 -15.38 -1.03 -20.87
CA SER A 158 -16.28 0.12 -21.05
C SER A 158 -16.67 0.76 -19.72
N GLY A 159 -15.68 1.07 -18.88
CA GLY A 159 -15.84 1.72 -17.58
C GLY A 159 -16.40 0.84 -16.45
N ARG A 160 -16.52 -0.48 -16.64
CA ARG A 160 -17.00 -1.42 -15.61
C ARG A 160 -15.92 -2.45 -15.26
N PRO A 161 -15.72 -2.76 -13.96
CA PRO A 161 -14.76 -3.79 -13.56
C PRO A 161 -15.21 -5.17 -14.02
N ASP A 162 -14.28 -5.94 -14.57
CA ASP A 162 -14.46 -7.33 -14.93
C ASP A 162 -13.76 -8.21 -13.90
N MET A 163 -14.52 -8.69 -12.93
CA MET A 163 -13.98 -9.42 -11.79
C MET A 163 -13.46 -10.82 -12.16
N ASP A 164 -13.78 -11.34 -13.31
CA ASP A 164 -13.21 -12.60 -13.83
C ASP A 164 -11.76 -12.40 -14.31
N TYR A 165 -11.37 -11.15 -14.54
CA TYR A 165 -10.04 -10.75 -15.00
C TYR A 165 -9.37 -9.81 -13.99
N CYS A 166 -9.34 -10.24 -12.74
CA CYS A 166 -8.56 -9.60 -11.68
C CYS A 166 -7.80 -10.65 -10.88
N ASP A 167 -6.59 -10.35 -10.48
CA ASP A 167 -5.79 -11.25 -9.61
C ASP A 167 -4.68 -10.46 -8.91
N SER A 168 -3.99 -11.14 -7.99
CA SER A 168 -2.80 -10.67 -7.30
C SER A 168 -1.64 -11.61 -7.62
N LEU A 169 -0.57 -11.09 -8.19
CA LEU A 169 0.65 -11.82 -8.48
C LEU A 169 1.64 -11.62 -7.33
N GLU A 170 2.31 -12.70 -6.89
CA GLU A 170 3.38 -12.62 -5.89
C GLU A 170 4.68 -12.08 -6.50
N LYS A 171 4.59 -10.95 -7.17
CA LYS A 171 5.67 -10.22 -7.83
C LYS A 171 5.56 -8.75 -7.44
N GLY A 172 6.34 -8.33 -6.45
CA GLY A 172 6.37 -6.95 -5.99
C GLY A 172 7.77 -6.35 -6.04
N VAL A 173 7.85 -5.04 -5.85
CA VAL A 173 9.12 -4.30 -5.94
C VAL A 173 10.16 -4.79 -4.93
N ILE A 174 9.73 -5.21 -3.72
CA ILE A 174 10.65 -5.73 -2.70
C ILE A 174 11.26 -7.06 -3.13
N THR A 175 10.49 -7.94 -3.78
CA THR A 175 11.03 -9.20 -4.31
C THR A 175 12.06 -8.92 -5.40
N MET A 176 11.76 -7.98 -6.30
CA MET A 176 12.69 -7.51 -7.32
C MET A 176 13.99 -6.95 -6.69
N TYR A 177 13.89 -6.08 -5.68
CA TYR A 177 15.09 -5.55 -5.01
C TYR A 177 15.93 -6.64 -4.37
N ASN A 178 15.32 -7.59 -3.66
CA ASN A 178 16.04 -8.69 -3.04
C ASN A 178 16.79 -9.56 -4.07
N ASP A 179 16.16 -9.83 -5.20
CA ASP A 179 16.77 -10.60 -6.28
C ASP A 179 17.96 -9.85 -6.90
N ILE A 180 17.81 -8.55 -7.15
CA ILE A 180 18.88 -7.68 -7.66
C ILE A 180 20.04 -7.62 -6.67
N ILE A 181 19.78 -7.32 -5.40
CA ILE A 181 20.81 -7.22 -4.34
C ILE A 181 21.58 -8.54 -4.25
N SER A 182 20.88 -9.67 -4.25
CA SER A 182 21.50 -11.00 -4.18
C SER A 182 22.37 -11.30 -5.38
N SER A 183 21.91 -11.00 -6.59
CA SER A 183 22.64 -11.25 -7.82
C SER A 183 23.88 -10.37 -7.91
N ILE A 184 23.75 -9.07 -7.67
CA ILE A 184 24.87 -8.12 -7.73
C ILE A 184 25.92 -8.43 -6.67
N ASN A 185 25.51 -8.81 -5.45
CA ASN A 185 26.46 -9.23 -4.43
C ASN A 185 27.23 -10.50 -4.86
N SER A 186 26.53 -11.47 -5.46
CA SER A 186 27.16 -12.74 -5.89
C SER A 186 28.10 -12.57 -7.08
N GLU A 187 27.77 -11.70 -8.05
CA GLU A 187 28.49 -11.57 -9.31
C GLU A 187 29.59 -10.51 -9.27
N TYR A 188 29.38 -9.45 -8.49
CA TYR A 188 30.24 -8.27 -8.46
C TYR A 188 30.86 -7.99 -7.07
N ASP A 189 30.58 -8.82 -6.07
CA ASP A 189 31.02 -8.62 -4.68
C ASP A 189 30.66 -7.22 -4.14
N MET A 190 29.50 -6.69 -4.57
CA MET A 190 29.00 -5.38 -4.22
C MET A 190 27.67 -5.47 -3.48
N LEU A 191 27.56 -4.83 -2.31
CA LEU A 191 26.31 -4.72 -1.55
C LEU A 191 25.60 -3.44 -1.93
N LEU A 192 24.52 -3.57 -2.71
CA LEU A 192 23.60 -2.48 -3.00
C LEU A 192 22.51 -2.42 -1.93
N GLU A 193 22.02 -1.20 -1.68
CA GLU A 193 20.78 -0.96 -0.95
C GLU A 193 19.63 -0.70 -1.93
N GLU A 194 18.38 -0.75 -1.46
CA GLU A 194 17.20 -0.42 -2.30
C GLU A 194 17.30 0.99 -2.90
N ALA A 195 17.88 1.95 -2.14
CA ALA A 195 18.08 3.33 -2.61
C ALA A 195 19.09 3.44 -3.76
N ASP A 196 20.06 2.54 -3.83
CA ASP A 196 21.02 2.47 -4.94
C ASP A 196 20.32 2.01 -6.21
N ILE A 197 19.51 0.96 -6.11
CA ILE A 197 18.71 0.44 -7.24
C ILE A 197 17.77 1.53 -7.75
N ASP A 198 17.07 2.22 -6.85
CA ASP A 198 16.21 3.35 -7.19
C ASP A 198 16.96 4.46 -7.92
N SER A 199 18.19 4.74 -7.51
CA SER A 199 19.04 5.75 -8.14
C SER A 199 19.43 5.34 -9.55
N ILE A 200 19.79 4.07 -9.76
CA ILE A 200 20.11 3.54 -11.09
C ILE A 200 18.88 3.59 -12.00
N ILE A 201 17.71 3.14 -11.54
CA ILE A 201 16.45 3.17 -12.30
C ILE A 201 16.08 4.61 -12.72
N LYS A 202 16.40 5.61 -11.87
CA LYS A 202 16.17 7.05 -12.15
C LYS A 202 17.27 7.68 -13.01
N GLY A 203 18.21 6.90 -13.53
CA GLY A 203 19.31 7.38 -14.39
C GLY A 203 20.44 8.09 -13.66
N LYS A 204 20.51 7.99 -12.32
CA LYS A 204 21.60 8.54 -11.51
C LYS A 204 22.73 7.52 -11.38
N THR A 205 23.45 7.28 -12.48
CA THR A 205 24.37 6.15 -12.61
C THR A 205 25.83 6.49 -12.35
N GLN A 206 26.18 7.77 -12.16
CA GLN A 206 27.56 8.28 -12.09
C GLN A 206 28.41 7.73 -10.92
N TYR A 207 27.80 7.05 -9.97
CA TYR A 207 28.49 6.49 -8.80
C TYR A 207 28.67 4.96 -8.87
N TYR A 208 28.23 4.33 -9.97
CA TYR A 208 28.21 2.87 -10.11
C TYR A 208 29.01 2.45 -11.35
N GLU A 209 29.62 1.29 -11.31
CA GLU A 209 30.28 0.70 -12.47
C GLU A 209 29.28 0.40 -13.58
N GLU A 210 29.65 0.63 -14.83
CA GLU A 210 28.75 0.44 -15.99
C GLU A 210 28.20 -0.98 -16.07
N ALA A 211 29.02 -2.00 -15.74
CA ALA A 211 28.56 -3.39 -15.72
C ALA A 211 27.46 -3.64 -14.69
N VAL A 212 27.56 -3.03 -13.50
CA VAL A 212 26.55 -3.12 -12.43
C VAL A 212 25.27 -2.41 -12.87
N VAL A 213 25.38 -1.22 -13.48
CA VAL A 213 24.22 -0.48 -14.00
C VAL A 213 23.48 -1.33 -15.04
N GLN A 214 24.17 -1.90 -16.01
CA GLN A 214 23.58 -2.74 -17.06
C GLN A 214 22.93 -4.00 -16.47
N ALA A 215 23.54 -4.63 -15.47
CA ALA A 215 22.98 -5.80 -14.81
C ALA A 215 21.66 -5.44 -14.09
N VAL A 216 21.65 -4.36 -13.30
CA VAL A 216 20.45 -3.87 -12.62
C VAL A 216 19.34 -3.55 -13.61
N GLU A 217 19.62 -2.77 -14.66
CA GLU A 217 18.64 -2.41 -15.68
C GLU A 217 18.06 -3.64 -16.40
N THR A 218 18.91 -4.61 -16.70
CA THR A 218 18.48 -5.90 -17.31
C THR A 218 17.52 -6.65 -16.39
N MET A 219 17.85 -6.76 -15.10
CA MET A 219 17.01 -7.45 -14.13
C MET A 219 15.66 -6.75 -13.93
N VAL A 220 15.65 -5.42 -13.88
CA VAL A 220 14.40 -4.63 -13.82
C VAL A 220 13.54 -4.87 -15.07
N GLN A 221 14.15 -4.88 -16.25
CA GLN A 221 13.44 -5.12 -17.50
C GLN A 221 12.86 -6.54 -17.58
N ASN A 222 13.61 -7.53 -17.09
CA ASN A 222 13.14 -8.90 -16.96
C ASN A 222 11.95 -9.00 -16.01
N PHE A 223 12.01 -8.35 -14.84
CA PHE A 223 10.90 -8.31 -13.90
C PHE A 223 9.62 -7.75 -14.53
N VAL A 224 9.71 -6.61 -15.24
CA VAL A 224 8.56 -5.99 -15.92
C VAL A 224 8.03 -6.92 -17.03
N THR A 225 8.92 -7.53 -17.80
CA THR A 225 8.56 -8.46 -18.87
C THR A 225 7.82 -9.68 -18.32
N ASP A 226 8.31 -10.26 -17.24
CA ASP A 226 7.72 -11.42 -16.58
C ASP A 226 6.37 -11.09 -15.93
N LEU A 227 6.23 -9.89 -15.37
CA LEU A 227 4.96 -9.40 -14.85
C LEU A 227 3.91 -9.30 -15.97
N LEU A 228 4.24 -8.63 -17.07
CA LEU A 228 3.35 -8.49 -18.21
C LEU A 228 3.01 -9.84 -18.86
N ASN A 229 3.97 -10.76 -18.97
CA ASN A 229 3.71 -12.12 -19.47
C ASN A 229 2.76 -12.88 -18.54
N SER A 230 2.94 -12.76 -17.22
CA SER A 230 2.03 -13.38 -16.25
C SER A 230 0.59 -12.86 -16.39
N ILE A 231 0.40 -11.59 -16.71
CA ILE A 231 -0.93 -11.00 -16.99
C ILE A 231 -1.49 -11.54 -18.32
N ARG A 232 -0.66 -11.68 -19.36
CA ARG A 232 -1.07 -12.25 -20.67
C ARG A 232 -1.50 -13.71 -20.56
N GLU A 233 -0.79 -14.52 -19.77
CA GLU A 233 -1.15 -15.92 -19.52
C GLU A 233 -2.53 -16.07 -18.87
N ARG A 234 -3.01 -15.03 -18.20
CA ARG A 234 -4.35 -14.96 -17.59
C ARG A 234 -5.42 -14.40 -18.56
N GLY A 235 -5.10 -14.26 -19.84
CA GLY A 235 -6.04 -13.91 -20.90
C GLY A 235 -6.19 -12.40 -21.16
N ILE A 236 -5.34 -11.56 -20.58
CA ILE A 236 -5.33 -10.12 -20.86
C ILE A 236 -4.26 -9.82 -21.90
N ASP A 237 -4.67 -9.49 -23.13
CA ASP A 237 -3.74 -9.04 -24.16
C ASP A 237 -3.33 -7.58 -23.92
N THR A 238 -2.15 -7.39 -23.32
CA THR A 238 -1.59 -6.07 -23.02
C THR A 238 -1.22 -5.25 -24.26
N LYS A 239 -1.24 -5.82 -25.48
CA LYS A 239 -0.99 -5.08 -26.73
C LYS A 239 -2.25 -4.40 -27.26
N SER A 240 -3.44 -4.98 -27.01
CA SER A 240 -4.73 -4.46 -27.42
C SER A 240 -5.54 -3.82 -26.30
N THR A 241 -4.95 -3.73 -25.10
CA THR A 241 -5.58 -3.18 -23.89
C THR A 241 -4.82 -1.94 -23.45
N TYR A 242 -5.52 -0.87 -23.17
CA TYR A 242 -4.92 0.34 -22.58
C TYR A 242 -4.44 0.03 -21.15
N THR A 243 -3.22 0.47 -20.82
CA THR A 243 -2.59 0.20 -19.52
C THR A 243 -2.23 1.51 -18.83
#